data_12ae30d41cb193cea22f46976f0f200c
#
_entry.id   12ae30d41cb193cea22f46976f0f200c
#
_cell.length_a   1.000
_cell.length_b   1.000
_cell.length_c   1.000
_cell.angle_alpha   90.00
_cell.angle_beta   90.00
_cell.angle_gamma   90.00
#
_symmetry.space_group_name_H-M   'P 1'
#
loop_
_entity.id
_entity.type
_entity.pdbx_description
1 polymer ?
#
loop_
_entity_poly.entity_id
_entity_poly.type
_entity_poly.pdbx_seq_one_letter_code
_entity_poly.pdbx_strand_id
1 'polypeptide(L)'
;SLAIVLGALGFYASNRIMKPIHILHTGAEIIGNGDLSHRVSVNTGDEIEQLAHEFNLMAEKLKTRQEELENAYLGTIKAITSAIDAKDKYTRGHSKRVTDLSLAMGKQLGFNAERLSVLECASLFHDVGKIGIEDAILNKASKLTEAEYSIIKRHPQIGVDIIKDVDYLRPIIPIIRHDHERYNGSGYPDGLVGESIPVEARVISVADFYDAITTNRPYRKGL
;
A
#
# COMPACT_ATOMS: atom_id res chain seq x y z
N SER A 1 -5.57 -46.28 46.05
CA SER A 1 -6.30 -47.13 45.10
C SER A 1 -5.86 -46.83 43.69
N LEU A 2 -5.95 -47.79 42.77
CA LEU A 2 -5.58 -47.68 41.36
C LEU A 2 -6.22 -46.45 40.66
N ALA A 3 -7.46 -46.13 40.97
CA ALA A 3 -8.21 -44.97 40.42
C ALA A 3 -7.54 -43.64 40.77
N ILE A 4 -6.99 -43.44 41.94
CA ILE A 4 -6.29 -42.21 42.33
C ILE A 4 -4.99 -42.06 41.53
N VAL A 5 -4.25 -43.14 41.34
CA VAL A 5 -2.99 -43.14 40.57
C VAL A 5 -3.27 -42.82 39.08
N LEU A 6 -4.28 -43.42 38.49
CA LEU A 6 -4.71 -43.15 37.13
C LEU A 6 -5.21 -41.69 36.95
N GLY A 7 -5.96 -41.17 37.93
CA GLY A 7 -6.39 -39.77 37.92
C GLY A 7 -5.22 -38.80 38.01
N ALA A 8 -4.23 -39.07 38.89
CA ALA A 8 -3.03 -38.26 39.02
C ALA A 8 -2.16 -38.27 37.74
N LEU A 9 -1.98 -39.45 37.11
CA LEU A 9 -1.29 -39.60 35.84
C LEU A 9 -2.00 -38.83 34.70
N GLY A 10 -3.33 -38.94 34.61
CA GLY A 10 -4.12 -38.22 33.64
C GLY A 10 -4.03 -36.70 33.80
N PHE A 11 -4.09 -36.20 35.02
CA PHE A 11 -3.93 -34.80 35.36
C PHE A 11 -2.52 -34.28 35.02
N TYR A 12 -1.49 -35.09 35.34
CA TYR A 12 -0.10 -34.78 35.01
C TYR A 12 0.09 -34.69 33.47
N ALA A 13 -0.36 -35.72 32.76
CA ALA A 13 -0.27 -35.73 31.28
C ALA A 13 -1.03 -34.55 30.62
N SER A 14 -2.22 -34.22 31.15
CA SER A 14 -3.00 -33.09 30.66
C SER A 14 -2.25 -31.76 30.82
N ASN A 15 -1.66 -31.52 31.99
CA ASN A 15 -1.00 -30.23 32.25
C ASN A 15 0.41 -30.14 31.61
N ARG A 16 1.12 -31.24 31.50
CA ARG A 16 2.51 -31.28 31.02
C ARG A 16 2.61 -31.45 29.51
N ILE A 17 1.60 -32.04 28.87
CA ILE A 17 1.66 -32.36 27.44
C ILE A 17 0.50 -31.71 26.67
N MET A 18 -0.76 -32.03 27.05
CA MET A 18 -1.90 -31.64 26.23
C MET A 18 -2.14 -30.12 26.19
N LYS A 19 -2.07 -29.44 27.34
CA LYS A 19 -2.24 -27.99 27.39
C LYS A 19 -1.17 -27.22 26.61
N PRO A 20 0.14 -27.48 26.80
CA PRO A 20 1.18 -26.86 26.01
C PRO A 20 1.04 -27.06 24.49
N ILE A 21 0.69 -28.28 24.07
CA ILE A 21 0.44 -28.58 22.65
C ILE A 21 -0.75 -27.79 22.14
N HIS A 22 -1.83 -27.66 22.92
CA HIS A 22 -2.99 -26.86 22.51
C HIS A 22 -2.64 -25.37 22.36
N ILE A 23 -1.81 -24.85 23.27
CA ILE A 23 -1.31 -23.44 23.16
C ILE A 23 -0.50 -23.26 21.88
N LEU A 24 0.40 -24.20 21.56
CA LEU A 24 1.17 -24.18 20.31
C LEU A 24 0.25 -24.25 19.07
N HIS A 25 -0.75 -25.13 19.10
CA HIS A 25 -1.70 -25.28 18.01
C HIS A 25 -2.48 -23.98 17.77
N THR A 26 -3.04 -23.38 18.84
CA THR A 26 -3.76 -22.11 18.74
C THR A 26 -2.86 -20.96 18.25
N GLY A 27 -1.61 -20.91 18.74
CA GLY A 27 -0.64 -19.95 18.27
C GLY A 27 -0.31 -20.13 16.78
N ALA A 28 -0.22 -21.39 16.31
CA ALA A 28 -0.01 -21.68 14.90
C ALA A 28 -1.20 -21.23 14.02
N GLU A 29 -2.42 -21.41 14.48
CA GLU A 29 -3.62 -20.91 13.79
C GLU A 29 -3.63 -19.37 13.71
N ILE A 30 -3.29 -18.67 14.79
CA ILE A 30 -3.25 -17.20 14.83
C ILE A 30 -2.19 -16.68 13.86
N ILE A 31 -0.98 -17.23 13.90
CA ILE A 31 0.11 -16.85 12.99
C ILE A 31 -0.24 -17.22 11.54
N GLY A 32 -0.82 -18.39 11.30
CA GLY A 32 -1.28 -18.82 9.98
C GLY A 32 -2.38 -17.95 9.39
N ASN A 33 -3.18 -17.28 10.23
CA ASN A 33 -4.18 -16.30 9.83
C ASN A 33 -3.60 -14.86 9.66
N GLY A 34 -2.27 -14.71 9.77
CA GLY A 34 -1.58 -13.47 9.43
C GLY A 34 -1.10 -12.62 10.60
N ASP A 35 -1.44 -12.95 11.85
CA ASP A 35 -0.89 -12.24 13.02
C ASP A 35 0.51 -12.78 13.37
N LEU A 36 1.50 -12.33 12.64
CA LEU A 36 2.92 -12.68 12.87
C LEU A 36 3.49 -12.02 14.14
N SER A 37 2.75 -11.15 14.80
CA SER A 37 3.15 -10.52 16.06
C SER A 37 2.82 -11.40 17.28
N HIS A 38 1.93 -12.37 17.12
CA HIS A 38 1.57 -13.29 18.18
C HIS A 38 2.78 -14.10 18.68
N ARG A 39 2.87 -14.31 20.00
CA ARG A 39 3.90 -15.11 20.63
C ARG A 39 3.28 -16.15 21.54
N VAL A 40 3.78 -17.35 21.43
CA VAL A 40 3.36 -18.48 22.26
C VAL A 40 4.25 -18.55 23.50
N SER A 41 3.65 -18.68 24.69
CA SER A 41 4.36 -18.85 25.96
C SER A 41 4.05 -20.24 26.56
N VAL A 42 5.07 -21.07 26.64
CA VAL A 42 5.02 -22.42 27.23
C VAL A 42 6.21 -22.57 28.19
N ASN A 43 5.94 -22.99 29.40
CA ASN A 43 6.95 -23.17 30.46
C ASN A 43 6.84 -24.59 31.01
N THR A 44 7.39 -25.55 30.30
CA THR A 44 7.39 -26.99 30.69
C THR A 44 8.76 -27.49 31.13
N GLY A 45 9.84 -26.77 30.78
CA GLY A 45 11.22 -27.12 31.08
C GLY A 45 11.74 -28.32 30.28
N ASP A 46 11.12 -28.59 29.12
CA ASP A 46 11.39 -29.75 28.26
C ASP A 46 11.38 -29.35 26.76
N GLU A 47 11.35 -30.34 25.88
CA GLU A 47 11.38 -30.18 24.42
C GLU A 47 10.17 -29.40 23.90
N ILE A 48 9.04 -29.34 24.64
CA ILE A 48 7.86 -28.59 24.25
C ILE A 48 8.10 -27.07 24.42
N GLU A 49 8.81 -26.68 25.47
CA GLU A 49 9.22 -25.29 25.66
C GLU A 49 10.23 -24.87 24.59
N GLN A 50 11.20 -25.76 24.28
CA GLN A 50 12.14 -25.50 23.19
C GLN A 50 11.41 -25.35 21.86
N LEU A 51 10.41 -26.18 21.56
CA LEU A 51 9.58 -26.08 20.36
C LEU A 51 8.83 -24.74 20.31
N ALA A 52 8.28 -24.28 21.44
CA ALA A 52 7.63 -22.98 21.51
C ALA A 52 8.60 -21.82 21.23
N HIS A 53 9.84 -21.93 21.70
CA HIS A 53 10.89 -20.95 21.40
C HIS A 53 11.22 -20.91 19.91
N GLU A 54 11.47 -22.06 19.28
CA GLU A 54 11.73 -22.15 17.84
C GLU A 54 10.56 -21.65 17.01
N PHE A 55 9.33 -21.92 17.45
CA PHE A 55 8.12 -21.42 16.80
C PHE A 55 8.04 -19.90 16.83
N ASN A 56 8.33 -19.28 17.98
CA ASN A 56 8.38 -17.81 18.09
C ASN A 56 9.50 -17.20 17.22
N LEU A 57 10.65 -17.86 17.13
CA LEU A 57 11.75 -17.42 16.28
C LEU A 57 11.37 -17.50 14.78
N MET A 58 10.63 -18.54 14.39
CA MET A 58 10.10 -18.68 13.04
C MET A 58 9.11 -17.55 12.72
N ALA A 59 8.18 -17.26 13.63
CA ALA A 59 7.23 -16.16 13.47
C ALA A 59 7.93 -14.81 13.31
N GLU A 60 8.99 -14.56 14.10
CA GLU A 60 9.81 -13.35 13.98
C GLU A 60 10.49 -13.24 12.61
N LYS A 61 11.11 -14.33 12.14
CA LYS A 61 11.75 -14.37 10.83
C LYS A 61 10.75 -14.13 9.69
N LEU A 62 9.55 -14.71 9.78
CA LEU A 62 8.49 -14.50 8.80
C LEU A 62 8.07 -13.04 8.77
N LYS A 63 7.86 -12.41 9.94
CA LYS A 63 7.53 -10.98 10.04
C LYS A 63 8.62 -10.11 9.39
N THR A 64 9.88 -10.33 9.74
CA THR A 64 11.01 -9.59 9.15
C THR A 64 11.06 -9.75 7.64
N ARG A 65 10.85 -10.97 7.12
CA ARG A 65 10.83 -11.21 5.68
C ARG A 65 9.68 -10.53 4.96
N GLN A 66 8.52 -10.47 5.59
CA GLN A 66 7.37 -9.73 5.06
C GLN A 66 7.70 -8.23 4.98
N GLU A 67 8.24 -7.64 6.05
CA GLU A 67 8.64 -6.23 6.09
C GLU A 67 9.73 -5.91 5.05
N GLU A 68 10.74 -6.78 4.89
CA GLU A 68 11.78 -6.65 3.85
C GLU A 68 11.18 -6.66 2.44
N LEU A 69 10.20 -7.55 2.19
CA LEU A 69 9.54 -7.67 0.90
C LEU A 69 8.70 -6.42 0.59
N GLU A 70 7.92 -5.94 1.55
CA GLU A 70 7.13 -4.70 1.42
C GLU A 70 8.04 -3.49 1.12
N ASN A 71 9.17 -3.36 1.83
CA ASN A 71 10.15 -2.32 1.59
C ASN A 71 10.80 -2.43 0.20
N ALA A 72 11.09 -3.65 -0.27
CA ALA A 72 11.62 -3.87 -1.61
C ALA A 72 10.61 -3.49 -2.70
N TYR A 73 9.32 -3.81 -2.51
CA TYR A 73 8.25 -3.36 -3.40
C TYR A 73 8.16 -1.85 -3.47
N LEU A 74 8.10 -1.17 -2.31
CA LEU A 74 8.06 0.29 -2.26
C LEU A 74 9.31 0.93 -2.89
N GLY A 75 10.49 0.34 -2.69
CA GLY A 75 11.73 0.76 -3.34
C GLY A 75 11.65 0.68 -4.86
N THR A 76 11.13 -0.43 -5.38
CA THR A 76 10.92 -0.63 -6.81
C THR A 76 9.93 0.38 -7.39
N ILE A 77 8.81 0.61 -6.68
CA ILE A 77 7.82 1.61 -7.03
C ILE A 77 8.46 2.99 -7.13
N LYS A 78 9.21 3.42 -6.11
CA LYS A 78 9.91 4.71 -6.09
C LYS A 78 10.90 4.85 -7.24
N ALA A 79 11.60 3.78 -7.61
CA ALA A 79 12.52 3.78 -8.75
C ALA A 79 11.78 3.96 -10.09
N ILE A 80 10.67 3.24 -10.30
CA ILE A 80 9.83 3.37 -11.50
C ILE A 80 9.25 4.78 -11.58
N THR A 81 8.69 5.30 -10.50
CA THR A 81 8.14 6.66 -10.43
C THR A 81 9.20 7.71 -10.75
N SER A 82 10.42 7.55 -10.22
CA SER A 82 11.54 8.46 -10.53
C SER A 82 11.92 8.42 -12.02
N ALA A 83 11.83 7.27 -12.68
CA ALA A 83 12.07 7.16 -14.11
C ALA A 83 10.97 7.87 -14.94
N ILE A 84 9.73 7.82 -14.48
CA ILE A 84 8.60 8.53 -15.10
C ILE A 84 8.72 10.04 -14.90
N ASP A 85 9.05 10.47 -13.67
CA ASP A 85 9.35 11.88 -13.36
C ASP A 85 10.52 12.42 -14.21
N ALA A 86 11.49 11.57 -14.58
CA ALA A 86 12.58 11.95 -15.47
C ALA A 86 12.14 12.11 -16.93
N LYS A 87 11.11 11.37 -17.36
CA LYS A 87 10.51 11.48 -18.69
C LYS A 87 9.72 12.78 -18.86
N ASP A 88 8.99 13.19 -17.84
CA ASP A 88 8.25 14.46 -17.80
C ASP A 88 9.14 15.56 -17.20
N LYS A 89 9.66 16.44 -18.05
CA LYS A 89 10.61 17.50 -17.67
C LYS A 89 10.10 18.43 -16.56
N TYR A 90 8.80 18.41 -16.29
CA TYR A 90 8.14 19.32 -15.37
C TYR A 90 7.82 18.69 -14.02
N THR A 91 8.06 17.39 -13.84
CA THR A 91 7.62 16.63 -12.66
C THR A 91 8.76 16.16 -11.75
N ARG A 92 9.99 16.69 -11.91
CA ARG A 92 11.09 16.29 -11.02
C ARG A 92 10.72 16.46 -9.53
N GLY A 93 10.63 15.33 -8.82
CA GLY A 93 10.25 15.28 -7.39
C GLY A 93 8.79 15.63 -7.10
N HIS A 94 7.96 15.78 -8.12
CA HIS A 94 6.53 16.02 -8.02
C HIS A 94 5.82 14.87 -7.29
N SER A 95 6.01 13.64 -7.77
CA SER A 95 5.38 12.46 -7.17
C SER A 95 5.68 12.35 -5.68
N LYS A 96 6.92 12.68 -5.25
CA LYS A 96 7.26 12.70 -3.82
C LYS A 96 6.50 13.79 -3.06
N ARG A 97 6.44 15.03 -3.57
CA ARG A 97 5.73 16.13 -2.89
C ARG A 97 4.23 15.86 -2.80
N VAL A 98 3.62 15.35 -3.87
CA VAL A 98 2.20 14.92 -3.89
C VAL A 98 1.96 13.83 -2.84
N THR A 99 2.86 12.84 -2.74
CA THR A 99 2.78 11.79 -1.73
C THR A 99 2.88 12.35 -0.31
N ASP A 100 3.86 13.20 -0.03
CA ASP A 100 4.04 13.81 1.30
C ASP A 100 2.80 14.62 1.71
N LEU A 101 2.22 15.40 0.80
CA LEU A 101 0.98 16.16 1.02
C LEU A 101 -0.23 15.25 1.22
N SER A 102 -0.39 14.21 0.40
CA SER A 102 -1.48 13.25 0.50
C SER A 102 -1.46 12.54 1.84
N LEU A 103 -0.28 12.08 2.30
CA LEU A 103 -0.12 11.43 3.59
C LEU A 103 -0.42 12.37 4.76
N ALA A 104 -0.01 13.64 4.67
CA ALA A 104 -0.35 14.64 5.68
C ALA A 104 -1.87 14.84 5.79
N MET A 105 -2.57 14.95 4.65
CA MET A 105 -4.03 15.06 4.61
C MET A 105 -4.72 13.77 5.08
N GLY A 106 -4.24 12.60 4.67
CA GLY A 106 -4.78 11.31 5.09
C GLY A 106 -4.72 11.11 6.60
N LYS A 107 -3.61 11.52 7.24
CA LYS A 107 -3.47 11.51 8.71
C LYS A 107 -4.48 12.43 9.38
N GLN A 108 -4.71 13.64 8.86
CA GLN A 108 -5.71 14.57 9.39
C GLN A 108 -7.15 14.05 9.22
N LEU A 109 -7.40 13.27 8.16
CA LEU A 109 -8.69 12.59 7.93
C LEU A 109 -8.86 11.32 8.78
N GLY A 110 -7.88 10.96 9.61
CA GLY A 110 -7.95 9.80 10.50
C GLY A 110 -7.77 8.44 9.80
N PHE A 111 -7.06 8.40 8.67
CA PHE A 111 -6.77 7.13 8.01
C PHE A 111 -5.86 6.27 8.88
N ASN A 112 -6.19 4.97 8.99
CA ASN A 112 -5.35 3.99 9.68
C ASN A 112 -4.08 3.67 8.88
N ALA A 113 -3.16 2.91 9.46
CA ALA A 113 -1.86 2.59 8.84
C ALA A 113 -2.01 1.89 7.48
N GLU A 114 -2.93 0.93 7.36
CA GLU A 114 -3.21 0.21 6.11
C GLU A 114 -3.68 1.17 5.01
N ARG A 115 -4.63 2.03 5.32
CA ARG A 115 -5.17 3.01 4.38
C ARG A 115 -4.13 4.07 3.98
N LEU A 116 -3.24 4.45 4.90
CA LEU A 116 -2.11 5.34 4.59
C LEU A 116 -1.11 4.68 3.65
N SER A 117 -0.83 3.38 3.81
CA SER A 117 0.03 2.63 2.89
C SER A 117 -0.54 2.57 1.47
N VAL A 118 -1.85 2.31 1.35
CA VAL A 118 -2.55 2.36 0.05
C VAL A 118 -2.48 3.75 -0.56
N LEU A 119 -2.69 4.81 0.24
CA LEU A 119 -2.61 6.20 -0.23
C LEU A 119 -1.19 6.57 -0.67
N GLU A 120 -0.15 6.14 0.05
CA GLU A 120 1.26 6.34 -0.34
C GLU A 120 1.53 5.71 -1.71
N CYS A 121 1.17 4.44 -1.86
CA CYS A 121 1.36 3.71 -3.10
C CYS A 121 0.60 4.35 -4.26
N ALA A 122 -0.68 4.70 -4.07
CA ALA A 122 -1.49 5.35 -5.09
C ALA A 122 -0.92 6.73 -5.50
N SER A 123 -0.49 7.53 -4.54
CA SER A 123 0.10 8.85 -4.79
C SER A 123 1.41 8.76 -5.60
N LEU A 124 2.22 7.72 -5.35
CA LEU A 124 3.44 7.47 -6.12
C LEU A 124 3.11 7.06 -7.56
N PHE A 125 2.05 6.28 -7.76
CA PHE A 125 1.68 5.71 -9.05
C PHE A 125 0.66 6.52 -9.85
N HIS A 126 0.09 7.61 -9.33
CA HIS A 126 -1.01 8.34 -9.97
C HIS A 126 -0.70 8.70 -11.44
N ASP A 127 0.54 9.04 -11.70
CA ASP A 127 1.05 9.46 -13.01
C ASP A 127 1.75 8.34 -13.81
N VAL A 128 1.75 7.07 -13.35
CA VAL A 128 2.49 5.97 -14.01
C VAL A 128 2.13 5.80 -15.48
N GLY A 129 0.88 6.05 -15.85
CA GLY A 129 0.40 5.94 -17.23
C GLY A 129 0.99 6.97 -18.20
N LYS A 130 1.65 8.02 -17.73
CA LYS A 130 2.39 8.96 -18.57
C LYS A 130 3.51 8.29 -19.37
N ILE A 131 3.98 7.13 -18.94
CA ILE A 131 4.95 6.33 -19.70
C ILE A 131 4.44 5.96 -21.10
N GLY A 132 3.13 5.78 -21.25
CA GLY A 132 2.47 5.47 -22.52
C GLY A 132 2.12 6.68 -23.37
N ILE A 133 2.44 7.90 -22.93
CA ILE A 133 2.22 9.13 -23.69
C ILE A 133 3.49 9.49 -24.48
N GLU A 134 3.32 9.88 -25.74
CA GLU A 134 4.42 10.32 -26.60
C GLU A 134 5.11 11.57 -26.05
N ASP A 135 6.44 11.59 -26.07
CA ASP A 135 7.25 12.70 -25.53
C ASP A 135 6.96 14.03 -26.23
N ALA A 136 6.63 14.00 -27.52
CA ALA A 136 6.25 15.18 -28.29
C ALA A 136 4.98 15.87 -27.76
N ILE A 137 4.07 15.09 -27.18
CA ILE A 137 2.82 15.60 -26.58
C ILE A 137 3.07 15.95 -25.11
N LEU A 138 3.69 15.03 -24.35
CA LEU A 138 3.92 15.20 -22.91
C LEU A 138 4.78 16.41 -22.59
N ASN A 139 5.85 16.64 -23.38
CA ASN A 139 6.84 17.71 -23.18
C ASN A 139 6.64 18.92 -24.11
N LYS A 140 5.44 19.08 -24.70
CA LYS A 140 5.16 20.18 -25.62
C LYS A 140 5.25 21.53 -24.91
N ALA A 141 6.05 22.44 -25.45
CA ALA A 141 6.26 23.77 -24.86
C ALA A 141 5.10 24.74 -25.09
N SER A 142 4.25 24.49 -26.08
CA SER A 142 3.06 25.29 -26.38
C SER A 142 1.79 24.67 -25.79
N LYS A 143 0.68 25.39 -25.81
CA LYS A 143 -0.62 24.84 -25.41
C LYS A 143 -0.96 23.59 -26.22
N LEU A 144 -1.49 22.60 -25.56
CA LEU A 144 -2.01 21.39 -26.21
C LEU A 144 -3.27 21.72 -26.99
N THR A 145 -3.43 21.09 -28.16
CA THR A 145 -4.71 21.06 -28.88
C THR A 145 -5.69 20.15 -28.12
N GLU A 146 -6.97 20.22 -28.42
CA GLU A 146 -8.00 19.35 -27.84
C GLU A 146 -7.70 17.86 -28.09
N ALA A 147 -7.20 17.54 -29.29
CA ALA A 147 -6.81 16.16 -29.64
C ALA A 147 -5.63 15.67 -28.78
N GLU A 148 -4.58 16.47 -28.62
CA GLU A 148 -3.43 16.15 -27.78
C GLU A 148 -3.83 16.05 -26.30
N TYR A 149 -4.69 16.96 -25.83
CA TYR A 149 -5.20 16.89 -24.44
C TYR A 149 -6.03 15.64 -24.22
N SER A 150 -6.79 15.17 -25.20
CA SER A 150 -7.53 13.92 -25.14
C SER A 150 -6.59 12.70 -25.01
N ILE A 151 -5.39 12.75 -25.60
CA ILE A 151 -4.36 11.72 -25.45
C ILE A 151 -3.82 11.74 -24.00
N ILE A 152 -3.51 12.94 -23.45
CA ILE A 152 -3.07 13.06 -22.05
C ILE A 152 -4.10 12.48 -21.10
N LYS A 153 -5.40 12.74 -21.29
CA LYS A 153 -6.48 12.21 -20.44
C LYS A 153 -6.55 10.69 -20.38
N ARG A 154 -5.85 9.99 -21.25
CA ARG A 154 -5.83 8.50 -21.24
C ARG A 154 -4.84 7.93 -20.22
N HIS A 155 -3.92 8.75 -19.66
CA HIS A 155 -2.89 8.21 -18.76
C HIS A 155 -3.46 7.47 -17.52
N PRO A 156 -4.60 7.84 -16.89
CA PRO A 156 -5.13 7.05 -15.78
C PRO A 156 -5.48 5.62 -16.21
N GLN A 157 -6.12 5.47 -17.38
CA GLN A 157 -6.44 4.14 -17.93
C GLN A 157 -5.18 3.36 -18.31
N ILE A 158 -4.20 4.02 -18.92
CA ILE A 158 -2.91 3.40 -19.25
C ILE A 158 -2.21 2.94 -17.95
N GLY A 159 -2.27 3.76 -16.90
CA GLY A 159 -1.75 3.40 -15.58
C GLY A 159 -2.42 2.15 -15.01
N VAL A 160 -3.75 2.06 -15.07
CA VAL A 160 -4.50 0.86 -14.70
C VAL A 160 -4.04 -0.35 -15.52
N ASP A 161 -3.90 -0.21 -16.83
CA ASP A 161 -3.49 -1.31 -17.73
C ASP A 161 -2.08 -1.83 -17.41
N ILE A 162 -1.19 -0.96 -16.94
CA ILE A 162 0.18 -1.33 -16.52
C ILE A 162 0.18 -2.17 -15.25
N ILE A 163 -0.69 -1.84 -14.27
CA ILE A 163 -0.59 -2.45 -12.93
C ILE A 163 -1.65 -3.50 -12.64
N LYS A 164 -2.67 -3.69 -13.48
CA LYS A 164 -3.86 -4.54 -13.21
C LYS A 164 -3.54 -6.00 -12.90
N ASP A 165 -2.43 -6.52 -13.42
CA ASP A 165 -2.01 -7.91 -13.24
C ASP A 165 -1.10 -8.10 -12.01
N VAL A 166 -0.84 -7.04 -11.23
CA VAL A 166 -0.04 -7.08 -10.00
C VAL A 166 -0.99 -7.07 -8.80
N ASP A 167 -1.19 -8.23 -8.17
CA ASP A 167 -2.15 -8.39 -7.06
C ASP A 167 -1.96 -7.39 -5.93
N TYR A 168 -0.70 -7.10 -5.56
CA TYR A 168 -0.35 -6.13 -4.52
C TYR A 168 -0.85 -4.71 -4.83
N LEU A 169 -0.97 -4.34 -6.12
CA LEU A 169 -1.39 -3.02 -6.57
C LEU A 169 -2.91 -2.90 -6.82
N ARG A 170 -3.66 -4.00 -6.71
CA ARG A 170 -5.13 -3.96 -6.91
C ARG A 170 -5.85 -2.87 -6.08
N PRO A 171 -5.52 -2.66 -4.79
CA PRO A 171 -6.20 -1.65 -3.98
C PRO A 171 -6.05 -0.22 -4.51
N ILE A 172 -4.97 0.10 -5.24
CA ILE A 172 -4.74 1.45 -5.76
C ILE A 172 -5.40 1.71 -7.12
N ILE A 173 -5.85 0.68 -7.84
CA ILE A 173 -6.44 0.81 -9.18
C ILE A 173 -7.60 1.82 -9.21
N PRO A 174 -8.62 1.73 -8.34
CA PRO A 174 -9.72 2.69 -8.37
C PRO A 174 -9.26 4.11 -8.00
N ILE A 175 -8.17 4.24 -7.28
CA ILE A 175 -7.64 5.54 -6.85
C ILE A 175 -6.94 6.24 -8.01
N ILE A 176 -5.97 5.57 -8.66
CA ILE A 176 -5.22 6.15 -9.79
C ILE A 176 -6.06 6.30 -11.06
N ARG A 177 -7.19 5.57 -11.15
CA ARG A 177 -8.14 5.75 -12.25
C ARG A 177 -8.92 7.05 -12.11
N HIS A 178 -9.20 7.49 -10.87
CA HIS A 178 -10.15 8.56 -10.60
C HIS A 178 -9.56 9.79 -9.91
N ASP A 179 -8.25 9.94 -9.84
CA ASP A 179 -7.57 11.09 -9.24
C ASP A 179 -7.77 12.40 -10.04
N HIS A 180 -8.15 12.30 -11.31
CA HIS A 180 -8.53 13.42 -12.15
C HIS A 180 -10.05 13.63 -12.27
N GLU A 181 -10.85 12.90 -11.50
CA GLU A 181 -12.26 13.21 -11.38
C GLU A 181 -12.48 14.49 -10.58
N ARG A 182 -13.58 15.18 -10.89
CA ARG A 182 -13.97 16.41 -10.21
C ARG A 182 -15.30 16.24 -9.51
N TYR A 183 -15.41 16.79 -8.31
CA TYR A 183 -16.61 16.64 -7.47
C TYR A 183 -17.93 16.96 -8.18
N ASN A 184 -17.90 17.87 -9.17
CA ASN A 184 -19.05 18.26 -10.00
C ASN A 184 -19.26 17.37 -11.25
N GLY A 185 -18.49 16.30 -11.44
CA GLY A 185 -18.59 15.38 -12.58
C GLY A 185 -17.94 15.88 -13.88
N SER A 186 -17.24 17.01 -13.86
CA SER A 186 -16.54 17.51 -15.05
C SER A 186 -15.13 16.93 -15.23
N GLY A 187 -14.78 15.93 -14.42
CA GLY A 187 -13.50 15.23 -14.46
C GLY A 187 -13.44 14.13 -15.52
N TYR A 188 -12.44 13.30 -15.44
CA TYR A 188 -12.23 12.13 -16.31
C TYR A 188 -11.55 11.00 -15.54
N PRO A 189 -11.64 9.73 -15.98
CA PRO A 189 -12.19 9.27 -17.27
C PRO A 189 -13.69 8.99 -17.25
N ASP A 190 -14.31 8.75 -16.08
CA ASP A 190 -15.65 8.18 -15.96
C ASP A 190 -16.72 9.25 -15.62
N GLY A 191 -16.32 10.48 -15.28
CA GLY A 191 -17.22 11.57 -14.92
C GLY A 191 -17.94 11.34 -13.59
N LEU A 192 -17.25 10.71 -12.61
CA LEU A 192 -17.81 10.45 -11.29
C LEU A 192 -18.17 11.75 -10.55
N VAL A 193 -19.25 11.70 -9.77
CA VAL A 193 -19.79 12.88 -9.06
C VAL A 193 -19.74 12.66 -7.55
N GLY A 194 -19.33 13.67 -6.82
CA GLY A 194 -19.43 13.75 -5.37
C GLY A 194 -18.70 12.62 -4.67
N GLU A 195 -19.43 11.93 -3.79
CA GLU A 195 -18.90 10.85 -2.95
C GLU A 195 -18.65 9.53 -3.72
N SER A 196 -19.07 9.41 -4.97
CA SER A 196 -18.72 8.27 -5.83
C SER A 196 -17.24 8.25 -6.17
N ILE A 197 -16.53 9.38 -6.03
CA ILE A 197 -15.08 9.47 -6.21
C ILE A 197 -14.41 8.92 -4.93
N PRO A 198 -13.52 7.93 -5.01
CA PRO A 198 -12.78 7.43 -3.85
C PRO A 198 -12.14 8.59 -3.08
N VAL A 199 -12.24 8.57 -1.75
CA VAL A 199 -11.73 9.70 -0.95
C VAL A 199 -10.21 9.86 -1.11
N GLU A 200 -9.47 8.77 -1.28
CA GLU A 200 -8.03 8.77 -1.57
C GLU A 200 -7.73 9.48 -2.90
N ALA A 201 -8.52 9.23 -3.93
CA ALA A 201 -8.40 9.90 -5.22
C ALA A 201 -8.64 11.42 -5.08
N ARG A 202 -9.65 11.81 -4.29
CA ARG A 202 -9.90 13.23 -3.96
C ARG A 202 -8.73 13.87 -3.22
N VAL A 203 -8.11 13.15 -2.28
CA VAL A 203 -6.92 13.60 -1.55
C VAL A 203 -5.76 13.83 -2.51
N ILE A 204 -5.47 12.87 -3.40
CA ILE A 204 -4.39 12.98 -4.40
C ILE A 204 -4.67 14.15 -5.34
N SER A 205 -5.90 14.28 -5.84
CA SER A 205 -6.31 15.37 -6.72
C SER A 205 -6.04 16.75 -6.12
N VAL A 206 -6.32 16.93 -4.82
CA VAL A 206 -6.03 18.19 -4.10
C VAL A 206 -4.54 18.39 -3.94
N ALA A 207 -3.77 17.35 -3.60
CA ALA A 207 -2.32 17.42 -3.43
C ALA A 207 -1.63 17.76 -4.75
N ASP A 208 -2.01 17.08 -5.84
CA ASP A 208 -1.49 17.34 -7.19
C ASP A 208 -1.78 18.78 -7.63
N PHE A 209 -3.03 19.23 -7.49
CA PHE A 209 -3.39 20.60 -7.83
C PHE A 209 -2.59 21.61 -7.00
N TYR A 210 -2.42 21.38 -5.70
CA TYR A 210 -1.63 22.27 -4.83
C TYR A 210 -0.17 22.31 -5.28
N ASP A 211 0.48 21.17 -5.51
CA ASP A 211 1.85 21.12 -6.03
C ASP A 211 1.96 21.81 -7.39
N ALA A 212 0.96 21.60 -8.26
CA ALA A 212 0.94 22.24 -9.57
C ALA A 212 0.89 23.76 -9.50
N ILE A 213 0.21 24.37 -8.53
CA ILE A 213 0.11 25.83 -8.42
C ILE A 213 1.25 26.47 -7.62
N THR A 214 1.86 25.75 -6.69
CA THR A 214 2.93 26.27 -5.81
C THR A 214 4.33 26.04 -6.37
N THR A 215 4.51 25.09 -7.26
CA THR A 215 5.82 24.79 -7.87
C THR A 215 6.06 25.63 -9.11
N ASN A 216 7.30 26.14 -9.26
CA ASN A 216 7.71 26.86 -10.48
C ASN A 216 7.65 25.92 -11.70
N ARG A 217 6.93 26.35 -12.74
CA ARG A 217 6.92 25.71 -14.06
C ARG A 217 7.54 26.65 -15.08
N PRO A 218 8.12 26.15 -16.20
CA PRO A 218 8.85 27.00 -17.17
C PRO A 218 8.06 28.20 -17.71
N TYR A 219 6.75 28.09 -17.70
CA TYR A 219 5.84 29.13 -18.22
C TYR A 219 5.09 29.88 -17.08
N ARG A 220 5.35 29.54 -15.79
CA ARG A 220 4.68 30.18 -14.66
C ARG A 220 5.49 30.03 -13.38
N LYS A 221 5.71 31.13 -12.67
CA LYS A 221 6.17 31.08 -11.28
C LYS A 221 5.08 30.46 -10.39
N GLY A 222 5.49 29.69 -9.40
CA GLY A 222 4.59 29.23 -8.34
C GLY A 222 4.02 30.43 -7.58
N LEU A 223 2.84 30.21 -6.99
CA LEU A 223 2.18 31.17 -6.13
C LEU A 223 2.89 31.26 -4.79
#